data_6c680bcf9e44937ac05da18629f92b4b
#
_entry.id   6c680bcf9e44937ac05da18629f92b4b
#
_cell.length_a   1.000
_cell.length_b   1.000
_cell.length_c   1.000
_cell.angle_alpha   90.00
_cell.angle_beta   90.00
_cell.angle_gamma   90.00
#
_symmetry.space_group_name_H-M   'P 1'
#
loop_
_entity.id
_entity.type
_entity.pdbx_description
1 polymer ?
#
loop_
_entity_poly.entity_id
_entity_poly.type
_entity_poly.pdbx_seq_one_letter_code
_entity_poly.pdbx_strand_id
1 'polypeptide(L)'
;IGQYSLGTYRASLPQAHRAIYHTGMVRFIGRYAASQAPKYPVAKYEIMSPSLQGGSGLMVDSRITLRDGTTYDVRWLLAKYGSTYRVRDAMVYGFWMTPFLKSLFETYIGENGGNVNALVVTLNR
;
A
#
# COMPACT_ATOMS: atom_id res chain seq x y z
N ILE A 1 1.03 2.20 5.57
CA ILE A 1 0.87 0.86 4.97
C ILE A 1 1.96 -0.10 5.48
N GLY A 2 3.23 0.28 5.36
CA GLY A 2 4.34 -0.62 5.62
C GLY A 2 4.35 -1.28 6.99
N GLN A 3 4.24 -0.50 8.06
CA GLN A 3 4.28 -1.03 9.42
C GLN A 3 3.10 -1.95 9.72
N TYR A 4 1.90 -1.55 9.30
CA TYR A 4 0.68 -2.32 9.55
C TYR A 4 0.64 -3.63 8.75
N SER A 5 1.28 -3.67 7.59
CA SER A 5 1.35 -4.87 6.75
C SER A 5 2.19 -6.00 7.36
N LEU A 6 3.04 -5.72 8.35
CA LEU A 6 3.79 -6.75 9.06
C LEU A 6 2.93 -7.53 10.06
N GLY A 7 1.79 -6.97 10.48
CA GLY A 7 0.88 -7.63 11.42
C GLY A 7 1.59 -8.02 12.72
N THR A 8 1.50 -9.29 13.09
CA THR A 8 2.11 -9.80 14.32
C THR A 8 3.63 -9.77 14.30
N TYR A 9 4.26 -9.70 13.13
CA TYR A 9 5.72 -9.65 12.99
C TYR A 9 6.30 -8.24 13.10
N ARG A 10 5.45 -7.23 13.28
CA ARG A 10 5.89 -5.85 13.42
C ARG A 10 6.92 -5.67 14.53
N ALA A 11 6.70 -6.32 15.68
CA ALA A 11 7.60 -6.26 16.81
C ALA A 11 8.91 -7.01 16.56
N SER A 12 8.92 -7.96 15.63
CA SER A 12 10.11 -8.77 15.30
C SER A 12 11.07 -8.06 14.34
N LEU A 13 10.66 -6.94 13.73
CA LEU A 13 11.54 -6.18 12.85
C LEU A 13 12.49 -5.32 13.70
N PRO A 14 13.81 -5.56 13.62
CA PRO A 14 14.77 -4.74 14.35
C PRO A 14 14.67 -3.28 13.94
N GLN A 15 14.81 -2.37 14.90
CA GLN A 15 14.72 -0.94 14.64
C GLN A 15 15.73 -0.47 13.58
N ALA A 16 16.92 -1.05 13.58
CA ALA A 16 17.96 -0.75 12.60
C ALA A 16 17.56 -1.15 11.17
N HIS A 17 16.59 -2.05 11.01
CA HIS A 17 16.16 -2.54 9.70
C HIS A 17 14.88 -1.86 9.20
N ARG A 18 14.29 -0.95 9.97
CA ARG A 18 13.04 -0.29 9.55
C ARG A 18 13.21 0.51 8.26
N ALA A 19 14.29 1.25 8.13
CA ALA A 19 14.55 2.05 6.93
C ALA A 19 14.70 1.14 5.70
N ILE A 20 15.41 0.03 5.83
CA ILE A 20 15.60 -0.94 4.74
C ILE A 20 14.27 -1.58 4.36
N TYR A 21 13.44 -1.92 5.34
CA TYR A 21 12.10 -2.46 5.09
C TYR A 21 11.23 -1.47 4.33
N HIS A 22 11.17 -0.22 4.76
CA HIS A 22 10.35 0.79 4.09
C HIS A 22 10.84 1.09 2.67
N THR A 23 12.16 1.15 2.46
CA THR A 23 12.73 1.28 1.12
C THR A 23 12.32 0.10 0.24
N GLY A 24 12.39 -1.12 0.79
CA GLY A 24 11.97 -2.33 0.10
C GLY A 24 10.49 -2.31 -0.27
N MET A 25 9.64 -1.82 0.63
CA MET A 25 8.21 -1.66 0.37
C MET A 25 7.94 -0.72 -0.80
N VAL A 26 8.61 0.43 -0.83
CA VAL A 26 8.46 1.39 -1.94
C VAL A 26 8.89 0.75 -3.25
N ARG A 27 10.03 0.04 -3.26
CA ARG A 27 10.53 -0.66 -4.45
C ARG A 27 9.57 -1.76 -4.90
N PHE A 28 9.07 -2.54 -3.97
CA PHE A 28 8.12 -3.62 -4.27
C PHE A 28 6.85 -3.08 -4.90
N ILE A 29 6.24 -2.08 -4.29
CA ILE A 29 5.02 -1.45 -4.80
C ILE A 29 5.27 -0.83 -6.17
N GLY A 30 6.39 -0.13 -6.34
CA GLY A 30 6.75 0.48 -7.62
C GLY A 30 6.95 -0.54 -8.72
N ARG A 31 7.67 -1.64 -8.45
CA ARG A 31 7.87 -2.70 -9.43
C ARG A 31 6.57 -3.40 -9.80
N TYR A 32 5.72 -3.67 -8.80
CA TYR A 32 4.43 -4.29 -9.05
C TYR A 32 3.56 -3.38 -9.92
N ALA A 33 3.46 -2.09 -9.58
CA ALA A 33 2.71 -1.12 -10.37
C ALA A 33 3.24 -1.03 -11.80
N ALA A 34 4.56 -0.98 -11.97
CA ALA A 34 5.18 -0.91 -13.28
C ALA A 34 4.90 -2.18 -14.10
N SER A 35 4.90 -3.36 -13.47
CA SER A 35 4.60 -4.62 -14.16
C SER A 35 3.13 -4.72 -14.58
N GLN A 36 2.22 -4.09 -13.85
CA GLN A 36 0.78 -4.13 -14.14
C GLN A 36 0.33 -3.00 -15.07
N ALA A 37 1.04 -1.87 -15.09
CA ALA A 37 0.64 -0.70 -15.86
C ALA A 37 0.36 -0.98 -17.35
N PRO A 38 1.17 -1.80 -18.08
CA PRO A 38 0.87 -2.12 -19.48
C PRO A 38 -0.47 -2.85 -19.66
N LYS A 39 -0.93 -3.59 -18.67
CA LYS A 39 -2.22 -4.29 -18.71
C LYS A 39 -3.40 -3.37 -18.45
N TYR A 40 -3.16 -2.20 -17.84
CA TYR A 40 -4.19 -1.27 -17.42
C TYR A 40 -3.86 0.15 -17.89
N PRO A 41 -3.82 0.40 -19.22
CA PRO A 41 -3.47 1.73 -19.72
C PRO A 41 -4.55 2.75 -19.34
N VAL A 42 -4.15 3.77 -18.60
CA VAL A 42 -5.06 4.81 -18.09
C VAL A 42 -5.30 5.86 -19.18
N ALA A 43 -6.59 6.14 -19.48
CA ALA A 43 -6.98 7.22 -20.36
C ALA A 43 -7.20 8.52 -19.59
N LYS A 44 -7.85 8.45 -18.42
CA LYS A 44 -8.09 9.62 -17.58
C LYS A 44 -8.32 9.20 -16.14
N TYR A 45 -8.17 10.17 -15.24
CA TYR A 45 -8.55 10.00 -13.83
C TYR A 45 -9.33 11.23 -13.37
N GLU A 46 -10.19 11.03 -12.38
CA GLU A 46 -10.97 12.09 -11.75
C GLU A 46 -10.84 11.97 -10.24
N ILE A 47 -10.61 13.09 -9.57
CA ILE A 47 -10.57 13.14 -8.11
C ILE A 47 -11.86 13.79 -7.64
N MET A 48 -12.60 13.05 -6.81
CA MET A 48 -13.86 13.52 -6.23
C MET A 48 -13.57 14.41 -5.02
N SER A 49 -14.60 15.13 -4.57
CA SER A 49 -14.45 15.97 -3.37
C SER A 49 -14.05 15.13 -2.16
N PRO A 50 -13.00 15.54 -1.43
CA PRO A 50 -12.56 14.80 -0.25
C PRO A 50 -13.58 14.91 0.88
N SER A 51 -13.63 13.89 1.73
CA SER A 51 -14.44 13.89 2.94
C SER A 51 -13.56 13.63 4.16
N LEU A 52 -13.82 14.37 5.24
CA LEU A 52 -13.10 14.19 6.50
C LEU A 52 -13.58 12.91 7.21
N GLN A 53 -12.62 12.14 7.73
CA GLN A 53 -12.88 10.92 8.47
C GLN A 53 -12.30 11.07 9.87
N GLY A 54 -13.10 11.58 10.80
CA GLY A 54 -12.68 11.79 12.19
C GLY A 54 -11.36 12.55 12.31
N GLY A 55 -11.08 13.14 13.42
CA GLY A 55 -9.81 13.75 13.78
C GLY A 55 -8.93 14.28 12.64
N SER A 56 -7.89 13.54 12.30
CA SER A 56 -6.88 13.94 11.31
C SER A 56 -6.94 13.15 9.99
N GLY A 57 -7.98 12.33 9.80
CA GLY A 57 -8.12 11.51 8.59
C GLY A 57 -8.87 12.22 7.48
N LEU A 58 -8.48 11.93 6.25
CA LEU A 58 -9.11 12.46 5.04
C LEU A 58 -9.35 11.32 4.06
N MET A 59 -10.57 11.18 3.59
CA MET A 59 -10.94 10.18 2.59
C MET A 59 -11.08 10.88 1.24
N VAL A 60 -10.39 10.36 0.22
CA VAL A 60 -10.45 10.90 -1.14
C VAL A 60 -10.85 9.77 -2.08
N ASP A 61 -11.93 9.97 -2.82
CA ASP A 61 -12.35 9.03 -3.84
C ASP A 61 -11.83 9.49 -5.20
N SER A 62 -11.33 8.55 -6.00
CA SER A 62 -10.89 8.79 -7.36
C SER A 62 -11.51 7.76 -8.30
N ARG A 63 -11.72 8.15 -9.55
CA ARG A 63 -12.16 7.24 -10.60
C ARG A 63 -11.11 7.21 -11.69
N ILE A 64 -10.66 6.01 -12.03
CA ILE A 64 -9.68 5.79 -13.08
C ILE A 64 -10.41 5.14 -14.26
N THR A 65 -10.30 5.75 -15.44
CA THR A 65 -10.86 5.21 -16.68
C THR A 65 -9.72 4.71 -17.54
N LEU A 66 -9.78 3.44 -17.92
CA LEU A 66 -8.81 2.84 -18.83
C LEU A 66 -9.17 3.16 -20.29
N ARG A 67 -8.22 2.91 -21.18
CA ARG A 67 -8.42 3.17 -22.62
C ARG A 67 -9.51 2.29 -23.23
N ASP A 68 -9.78 1.12 -22.65
CA ASP A 68 -10.85 0.23 -23.11
C ASP A 68 -12.24 0.63 -22.56
N GLY A 69 -12.32 1.72 -21.78
CA GLY A 69 -13.55 2.18 -21.18
C GLY A 69 -13.86 1.63 -19.80
N THR A 70 -13.07 0.67 -19.30
CA THR A 70 -13.24 0.12 -17.96
C THR A 70 -12.94 1.18 -16.91
N THR A 71 -13.77 1.25 -15.85
CA THR A 71 -13.57 2.18 -14.75
C THR A 71 -13.27 1.46 -13.45
N TYR A 72 -12.38 2.06 -12.65
CA TYR A 72 -12.02 1.58 -11.32
C TYR A 72 -12.16 2.73 -10.33
N ASP A 73 -12.86 2.48 -9.23
CA ASP A 73 -12.96 3.45 -8.15
C ASP A 73 -11.93 3.07 -7.08
N VAL A 74 -11.07 4.02 -6.73
CA VAL A 74 -10.05 3.86 -5.70
C VAL A 74 -10.32 4.87 -4.61
N ARG A 75 -10.46 4.39 -3.39
CA ARG A 75 -10.64 5.22 -2.21
C ARG A 75 -9.31 5.30 -1.47
N TRP A 76 -8.86 6.52 -1.22
CA TRP A 76 -7.59 6.78 -0.55
C TRP A 76 -7.87 7.25 0.86
N LEU A 77 -7.25 6.60 1.84
CA LEU A 77 -7.26 7.06 3.22
C LEU A 77 -5.95 7.79 3.48
N LEU A 78 -6.04 9.09 3.79
CA LEU A 78 -4.90 9.93 4.06
C LEU A 78 -4.85 10.25 5.53
N ALA A 79 -3.64 10.32 6.09
CA ALA A 79 -3.40 10.76 7.45
C ALA A 79 -2.58 12.04 7.44
N LYS A 80 -2.92 12.96 8.34
CA LYS A 80 -2.22 14.24 8.43
C LYS A 80 -0.94 14.09 9.26
N TYR A 81 0.16 14.60 8.71
CA TYR A 81 1.46 14.65 9.38
C TYR A 81 1.97 16.08 9.28
N GLY A 82 1.80 16.86 10.36
CA GLY A 82 2.13 18.28 10.34
C GLY A 82 1.27 19.04 9.33
N SER A 83 1.90 19.66 8.33
CA SER A 83 1.20 20.40 7.27
C SER A 83 0.97 19.58 6.01
N THR A 84 1.35 18.29 6.00
CA THR A 84 1.21 17.42 4.83
C THR A 84 0.29 16.24 5.12
N TYR A 85 -0.16 15.58 4.04
CA TYR A 85 -0.92 14.34 4.12
C TYR A 85 -0.11 13.20 3.52
N ARG A 86 -0.24 12.00 4.10
CA ARG A 86 0.39 10.78 3.60
C ARG A 86 -0.67 9.71 3.40
N VAL A 87 -0.48 8.89 2.37
CA VAL A 87 -1.37 7.77 2.13
C VAL A 87 -1.18 6.74 3.23
N ARG A 88 -2.25 6.46 3.96
CA ARG A 88 -2.28 5.45 5.01
C ARG A 88 -2.78 4.12 4.48
N ASP A 89 -3.75 4.16 3.57
CA ASP A 89 -4.32 2.97 2.96
C ASP A 89 -5.04 3.34 1.67
N ALA A 90 -5.41 2.32 0.89
CA ALA A 90 -6.19 2.48 -0.32
C ALA A 90 -7.16 1.31 -0.45
N MET A 91 -8.37 1.58 -0.93
CA MET A 91 -9.39 0.57 -1.18
C MET A 91 -9.63 0.45 -2.68
N VAL A 92 -9.48 -0.76 -3.22
CA VAL A 92 -9.76 -1.08 -4.61
C VAL A 92 -10.73 -2.25 -4.62
N TYR A 93 -11.83 -2.14 -5.33
CA TYR A 93 -12.89 -3.17 -5.38
C TYR A 93 -13.41 -3.58 -4.00
N GLY A 94 -13.49 -2.63 -3.07
CA GLY A 94 -13.97 -2.90 -1.72
C GLY A 94 -12.94 -3.54 -0.80
N PHE A 95 -11.69 -3.72 -1.25
CA PHE A 95 -10.63 -4.31 -0.44
C PHE A 95 -9.58 -3.27 -0.07
N TRP A 96 -9.29 -3.16 1.22
CA TRP A 96 -8.21 -2.33 1.71
C TRP A 96 -6.86 -2.99 1.45
N MET A 97 -5.89 -2.21 0.97
CA MET A 97 -4.56 -2.73 0.61
C MET A 97 -3.76 -3.19 1.82
N THR A 98 -3.86 -2.49 2.96
CA THR A 98 -3.08 -2.86 4.14
C THR A 98 -3.41 -4.27 4.66
N PRO A 99 -4.68 -4.66 4.87
CA PRO A 99 -4.98 -6.04 5.25
C PRO A 99 -4.56 -7.08 4.21
N PHE A 100 -4.65 -6.72 2.93
CA PHE A 100 -4.20 -7.62 1.85
C PHE A 100 -2.69 -7.87 1.94
N LEU A 101 -1.89 -6.80 2.05
CA LEU A 101 -0.44 -6.91 2.18
C LEU A 101 -0.04 -7.59 3.50
N LYS A 102 -0.77 -7.31 4.58
CA LYS A 102 -0.57 -7.98 5.86
C LYS A 102 -0.67 -9.50 5.72
N SER A 103 -1.74 -9.97 5.11
CA SER A 103 -1.95 -11.41 4.89
C SER A 103 -0.83 -12.01 4.05
N LEU A 104 -0.46 -11.33 2.96
CA LEU A 104 0.61 -11.78 2.07
C LEU A 104 1.96 -11.87 2.80
N PHE A 105 2.29 -10.84 3.56
CA PHE A 105 3.58 -10.77 4.27
C PHE A 105 3.66 -11.74 5.43
N GLU A 106 2.58 -11.88 6.21
CA GLU A 106 2.54 -12.86 7.31
C GLU A 106 2.71 -14.29 6.78
N THR A 107 2.06 -14.62 5.67
CA THR A 107 2.19 -15.93 5.03
C THR A 107 3.64 -16.16 4.60
N TYR A 108 4.25 -15.20 3.92
CA TYR A 108 5.63 -15.32 3.45
C TYR A 108 6.61 -15.49 4.61
N ILE A 109 6.48 -14.68 5.66
CA ILE A 109 7.35 -14.77 6.83
C ILE A 109 7.17 -16.12 7.53
N GLY A 110 5.93 -16.59 7.66
CA GLY A 110 5.63 -17.90 8.25
C GLY A 110 6.26 -19.04 7.46
N GLU A 111 6.24 -18.99 6.13
CA GLU A 111 6.87 -19.98 5.26
C GLU A 111 8.40 -19.95 5.35
N ASN A 112 8.97 -18.88 5.87
CA ASN A 112 10.42 -18.72 6.07
C ASN A 112 10.80 -18.81 7.54
N GLY A 113 10.06 -19.61 8.32
CA GLY A 113 10.39 -19.90 9.72
C GLY A 113 10.23 -18.72 10.68
N GLY A 114 9.39 -17.74 10.33
CA GLY A 114 9.18 -16.54 11.14
C GLY A 114 10.29 -15.49 10.98
N ASN A 115 11.15 -15.64 9.98
CA ASN A 115 12.28 -14.74 9.75
C ASN A 115 11.86 -13.50 8.96
N VAL A 116 11.67 -12.38 9.65
CA VAL A 116 11.29 -11.09 9.04
C VAL A 116 12.34 -10.59 8.04
N ASN A 117 13.64 -10.88 8.28
CA ASN A 117 14.69 -10.49 7.36
C ASN A 117 14.55 -11.13 5.97
N ALA A 118 13.98 -12.33 5.90
CA ALA A 118 13.71 -12.97 4.60
C ALA A 118 12.78 -12.10 3.76
N LEU A 119 11.76 -11.50 4.36
CA LEU A 119 10.88 -10.56 3.68
C LEU A 119 11.63 -9.30 3.26
N VAL A 120 12.41 -8.70 4.15
CA VAL A 120 13.17 -7.47 3.86
C VAL A 120 14.10 -7.68 2.66
N VAL A 121 14.81 -8.79 2.62
CA VAL A 121 15.70 -9.12 1.48
C VAL A 121 14.89 -9.25 0.18
N THR A 122 13.76 -9.96 0.23
CA THR A 122 12.93 -10.17 -0.95
C THR A 122 12.35 -8.86 -1.48
N LEU A 123 11.90 -7.97 -0.61
CA LEU A 123 11.36 -6.67 -1.01
C LEU A 123 12.39 -5.79 -1.71
N ASN A 124 13.68 -5.97 -1.38
CA ASN A 124 14.77 -5.15 -1.91
C ASN A 124 15.48 -5.74 -3.13
N ARG A 125 15.04 -6.89 -3.60
CA ARG A 125 15.64 -7.52 -4.80
C ARG A 125 15.45 -6.76 -6.09
#